data_7437d124ecf093c7967f63c4ff24abaf
#
_entry.id   7437d124ecf093c7967f63c4ff24abaf
#
_cell.length_a   1.000
_cell.length_b   1.000
_cell.length_c   1.000
_cell.angle_alpha   90.00
_cell.angle_beta   90.00
_cell.angle_gamma   90.00
#
_symmetry.space_group_name_H-M   'P 1'
#
loop_
_entity.id
_entity.type
_entity.pdbx_description
1 polymer ?
#
loop_
_entity_poly.entity_id
_entity_poly.type
_entity_poly.pdbx_seq_one_letter_code
_entity_poly.pdbx_strand_id
1 'polypeptide(L)'
;MNTQDTSAPEEITFVVAPGSDHSGGLDLKGLATYLSEQTGVSVSLRRCKDYIEAMNALADGSAQIGWLGSFAYRKLLDRHDQIEEFAVGVPKGKTTPNYHSAFIVRSDSDIKLLTDIRNTSIAIGDEHSTSGYDVPKRELADVGIDIENGSVFKSVISVANHDEAIRAVLEDRVDVAPVSSVNLTQMVISGAINSDRFRIIHQSPDIPGAPLVYARNLDEEFKQKLKALVLSAHKNIDVGGYGGLMERYVDPADSHRKYLESYLRPQWGWRTLAGIAGFIAIYAAVMVDLEVDLGQLVSDSFTYLSDVMGRMFPPDFSNFGQLMRSMLETVEIALLGTLLAITLSIPVGLCSARNIAPNYPVYLIARVITIFFRAIPEFIMAMILVIAIGFGAMPGVIALGFHTMGFLAKFYAEAIEQISEGPVDALNSMGASRRQVLAFAVVPQILPSFVGNNLYILDRNI
;
A
#
# COMPACT_ATOMS: atom_id res chain seq x y z
N MET A 1 -1.18 30.92 21.69
CA MET A 1 -2.59 31.12 21.96
C MET A 1 -3.15 31.94 20.80
N ASN A 2 -3.53 31.28 19.69
CA ASN A 2 -4.24 31.91 18.60
C ASN A 2 -5.72 31.66 18.86
N THR A 3 -6.44 32.71 19.17
CA THR A 3 -7.90 32.74 19.14
C THR A 3 -8.32 32.56 17.69
N GLN A 4 -8.74 31.34 17.32
CA GLN A 4 -9.45 31.10 16.07
C GLN A 4 -10.78 31.84 16.16
N ASP A 5 -10.99 32.71 15.16
CA ASP A 5 -12.22 33.47 14.94
C ASP A 5 -13.36 32.46 14.70
N THR A 6 -14.26 32.30 15.66
CA THR A 6 -15.38 31.33 15.64
C THR A 6 -16.60 31.95 14.94
N SER A 7 -16.41 32.58 13.77
CA SER A 7 -17.52 33.00 12.94
C SER A 7 -17.94 31.85 11.98
N ALA A 8 -19.25 31.74 11.75
CA ALA A 8 -19.75 30.80 10.73
C ALA A 8 -19.04 31.10 9.39
N PRO A 9 -18.66 30.07 8.61
CA PRO A 9 -17.96 30.29 7.34
C PRO A 9 -18.83 31.14 6.39
N GLU A 10 -18.21 32.03 5.63
CA GLU A 10 -18.92 32.84 4.62
C GLU A 10 -19.44 32.02 3.45
N GLU A 11 -18.73 30.94 3.12
CA GLU A 11 -19.06 30.00 2.05
C GLU A 11 -18.65 28.56 2.46
N ILE A 12 -19.44 27.57 2.02
CA ILE A 12 -19.20 26.16 2.21
C ILE A 12 -19.10 25.48 0.84
N THR A 13 -18.02 24.74 0.63
CA THR A 13 -17.90 23.81 -0.50
C THR A 13 -18.32 22.41 -0.07
N PHE A 14 -19.34 21.88 -0.74
CA PHE A 14 -19.82 20.52 -0.58
C PHE A 14 -19.32 19.63 -1.74
N VAL A 15 -18.39 18.72 -1.45
CA VAL A 15 -17.80 17.81 -2.46
C VAL A 15 -18.52 16.48 -2.51
N VAL A 16 -18.64 15.94 -3.73
CA VAL A 16 -19.26 14.64 -4.01
C VAL A 16 -18.29 13.78 -4.81
N ALA A 17 -17.95 12.60 -4.29
CA ALA A 17 -17.10 11.62 -4.98
C ALA A 17 -17.86 10.93 -6.13
N PRO A 18 -17.15 10.45 -7.18
CA PRO A 18 -17.75 9.67 -8.26
C PRO A 18 -18.41 8.39 -7.71
N GLY A 19 -19.53 8.01 -8.28
CA GLY A 19 -20.28 6.83 -7.84
C GLY A 19 -21.34 7.10 -6.78
N SER A 20 -21.34 8.27 -6.19
CA SER A 20 -22.35 8.71 -5.21
C SER A 20 -23.44 9.59 -5.82
N ASP A 21 -23.22 10.10 -7.02
CA ASP A 21 -24.17 10.98 -7.72
C ASP A 21 -24.21 10.67 -9.23
N HIS A 22 -25.35 10.30 -9.75
CA HIS A 22 -25.52 9.85 -11.13
C HIS A 22 -26.12 10.92 -12.04
N SER A 23 -25.60 10.91 -13.27
CA SER A 23 -26.12 11.69 -14.38
C SER A 23 -27.54 11.19 -14.73
N GLY A 24 -28.56 11.85 -14.24
CA GLY A 24 -29.94 11.58 -14.67
C GLY A 24 -30.99 11.57 -13.57
N GLY A 25 -30.61 11.75 -12.30
CA GLY A 25 -31.53 11.88 -11.19
C GLY A 25 -31.39 13.20 -10.44
N LEU A 26 -32.24 13.37 -9.43
CA LEU A 26 -32.11 14.47 -8.46
C LEU A 26 -30.75 14.34 -7.76
N ASP A 27 -29.87 15.25 -8.05
CA ASP A 27 -28.58 15.33 -7.42
C ASP A 27 -28.68 16.03 -6.05
N LEU A 28 -27.58 16.07 -5.32
CA LEU A 28 -27.51 16.76 -4.04
C LEU A 28 -27.64 18.30 -4.14
N LYS A 29 -27.87 18.84 -5.33
CA LYS A 29 -28.06 20.28 -5.54
C LYS A 29 -29.28 20.81 -4.74
N GLY A 30 -30.38 20.03 -4.70
CA GLY A 30 -31.54 20.38 -3.89
C GLY A 30 -31.20 20.49 -2.41
N LEU A 31 -30.43 19.53 -1.89
CA LEU A 31 -29.95 19.55 -0.51
C LEU A 31 -29.00 20.74 -0.26
N ALA A 32 -28.05 21.01 -1.16
CA ALA A 32 -27.13 22.16 -1.03
C ALA A 32 -27.90 23.50 -1.03
N THR A 33 -28.88 23.67 -1.93
CA THR A 33 -29.73 24.86 -1.96
C THR A 33 -30.52 25.01 -0.67
N TYR A 34 -31.16 23.95 -0.20
CA TYR A 34 -31.91 23.93 1.07
C TYR A 34 -31.00 24.33 2.25
N LEU A 35 -29.79 23.78 2.33
CA LEU A 35 -28.83 24.14 3.37
C LEU A 35 -28.43 25.61 3.27
N SER A 36 -28.20 26.14 2.07
CA SER A 36 -27.90 27.56 1.88
C SER A 36 -29.04 28.47 2.41
N GLU A 37 -30.28 28.15 2.06
CA GLU A 37 -31.46 28.92 2.49
C GLU A 37 -31.68 28.89 4.01
N GLN A 38 -31.47 27.70 4.64
CA GLN A 38 -31.74 27.53 6.07
C GLN A 38 -30.59 28.01 6.97
N THR A 39 -29.35 27.99 6.48
CA THR A 39 -28.17 28.43 7.25
C THR A 39 -27.88 29.90 7.04
N GLY A 40 -28.24 30.48 5.90
CA GLY A 40 -27.84 31.82 5.45
C GLY A 40 -26.38 31.84 4.92
N VAL A 41 -25.72 30.71 4.78
CA VAL A 41 -24.37 30.53 4.25
C VAL A 41 -24.46 29.95 2.85
N SER A 42 -23.69 30.49 1.90
CA SER A 42 -23.64 29.91 0.55
C SER A 42 -23.05 28.50 0.56
N VAL A 43 -23.80 27.51 0.08
CA VAL A 43 -23.32 26.10 -0.04
C VAL A 43 -23.19 25.78 -1.52
N SER A 44 -21.96 25.72 -2.00
CA SER A 44 -21.63 25.39 -3.39
C SER A 44 -21.34 23.89 -3.53
N LEU A 45 -22.03 23.20 -4.47
CA LEU A 45 -21.82 21.79 -4.76
C LEU A 45 -20.71 21.62 -5.80
N ARG A 46 -19.65 20.88 -5.44
CA ARG A 46 -18.54 20.53 -6.34
C ARG A 46 -18.48 19.03 -6.58
N ARG A 47 -18.66 18.60 -7.83
CA ARG A 47 -18.44 17.22 -8.24
C ARG A 47 -16.97 17.00 -8.53
N CYS A 48 -16.40 15.99 -7.91
CA CYS A 48 -15.01 15.61 -8.11
C CYS A 48 -14.90 14.57 -9.24
N LYS A 49 -13.78 14.62 -9.97
CA LYS A 49 -13.51 13.68 -11.06
C LYS A 49 -13.20 12.27 -10.57
N ASP A 50 -12.60 12.17 -9.38
CA ASP A 50 -12.21 10.93 -8.72
C ASP A 50 -12.32 11.05 -7.19
N TYR A 51 -12.16 9.92 -6.50
CA TYR A 51 -12.18 9.86 -5.04
C TYR A 51 -11.02 10.62 -4.40
N ILE A 52 -9.86 10.63 -5.04
CA ILE A 52 -8.65 11.30 -4.53
C ILE A 52 -8.87 12.81 -4.48
N GLU A 53 -9.49 13.40 -5.51
CA GLU A 53 -9.83 14.82 -5.51
C GLU A 53 -10.77 15.18 -4.37
N ALA A 54 -11.82 14.37 -4.13
CA ALA A 54 -12.76 14.61 -3.04
C ALA A 54 -12.08 14.47 -1.66
N MET A 55 -11.24 13.47 -1.48
CA MET A 55 -10.49 13.25 -0.24
C MET A 55 -9.49 14.37 0.02
N ASN A 56 -8.76 14.83 -0.99
CA ASN A 56 -7.79 15.91 -0.85
C ASN A 56 -8.47 17.24 -0.52
N ALA A 57 -9.61 17.54 -1.15
CA ALA A 57 -10.37 18.73 -0.86
C ALA A 57 -10.88 18.84 0.59
N LEU A 58 -11.24 17.69 1.18
CA LEU A 58 -11.59 17.62 2.60
C LEU A 58 -10.37 17.69 3.50
N ALA A 59 -9.25 17.09 3.09
CA ALA A 59 -8.01 17.07 3.86
C ALA A 59 -7.33 18.43 3.93
N ASP A 60 -7.31 19.19 2.83
CA ASP A 60 -6.68 20.51 2.73
C ASP A 60 -7.60 21.66 3.19
N GLY A 61 -8.88 21.34 3.53
CA GLY A 61 -9.86 22.30 3.99
C GLY A 61 -10.52 23.15 2.89
N SER A 62 -10.24 22.86 1.61
CA SER A 62 -10.92 23.55 0.48
C SER A 62 -12.37 23.11 0.31
N ALA A 63 -12.78 22.03 0.99
CA ALA A 63 -14.16 21.60 1.15
C ALA A 63 -14.48 21.36 2.64
N GLN A 64 -15.66 21.81 3.07
CA GLN A 64 -16.12 21.72 4.45
C GLN A 64 -17.13 20.58 4.65
N ILE A 65 -17.82 20.16 3.59
CA ILE A 65 -18.77 19.04 3.60
C ILE A 65 -18.40 18.10 2.46
N GLY A 66 -18.58 16.79 2.68
CA GLY A 66 -18.36 15.77 1.66
C GLY A 66 -19.34 14.62 1.72
N TRP A 67 -19.61 14.01 0.58
CA TRP A 67 -20.26 12.71 0.48
C TRP A 67 -19.26 11.72 -0.11
N LEU A 68 -18.83 10.77 0.72
CA LEU A 68 -17.81 9.78 0.39
C LEU A 68 -18.33 8.36 0.57
N GLY A 69 -17.84 7.41 -0.23
CA GLY A 69 -18.01 6.00 0.07
C GLY A 69 -17.34 5.64 1.42
N SER A 70 -17.87 4.66 2.14
CA SER A 70 -17.39 4.28 3.48
C SER A 70 -15.90 3.91 3.50
N PHE A 71 -15.39 3.28 2.46
CA PHE A 71 -13.96 2.95 2.33
C PHE A 71 -13.10 4.19 2.10
N ALA A 72 -13.51 5.11 1.21
CA ALA A 72 -12.80 6.38 0.99
C ALA A 72 -12.78 7.22 2.27
N TYR A 73 -13.90 7.32 2.98
CA TYR A 73 -13.97 7.99 4.28
C TYR A 73 -12.99 7.37 5.29
N ARG A 74 -12.94 6.03 5.35
CA ARG A 74 -12.00 5.31 6.22
C ARG A 74 -10.54 5.63 5.85
N LYS A 75 -10.19 5.57 4.58
CA LYS A 75 -8.85 5.93 4.08
C LYS A 75 -8.47 7.37 4.41
N LEU A 76 -9.44 8.28 4.38
CA LEU A 76 -9.21 9.66 4.75
C LEU A 76 -8.95 9.81 6.25
N LEU A 77 -9.70 9.10 7.11
CA LEU A 77 -9.48 9.08 8.56
C LEU A 77 -8.09 8.54 8.96
N ASP A 78 -7.53 7.60 8.21
CA ASP A 78 -6.17 7.07 8.48
C ASP A 78 -5.07 8.13 8.26
N ARG A 79 -5.35 9.14 7.45
CA ARG A 79 -4.39 10.19 7.09
C ARG A 79 -4.67 11.52 7.78
N HIS A 80 -5.94 11.80 8.07
CA HIS A 80 -6.42 13.09 8.57
C HIS A 80 -7.59 12.87 9.52
N ASP A 81 -7.42 13.22 10.78
CA ASP A 81 -8.45 13.18 11.82
C ASP A 81 -9.38 14.42 11.85
N GLN A 82 -9.26 15.28 10.83
CA GLN A 82 -9.96 16.58 10.77
C GLN A 82 -11.38 16.52 10.19
N ILE A 83 -11.92 15.32 9.98
CA ILE A 83 -13.27 15.10 9.48
C ILE A 83 -14.06 14.17 10.39
N GLU A 84 -15.39 14.29 10.38
CA GLU A 84 -16.29 13.38 11.07
C GLU A 84 -17.59 13.15 10.30
N GLU A 85 -18.16 11.97 10.44
CA GLU A 85 -19.45 11.62 9.85
C GLU A 85 -20.61 12.17 10.69
N PHE A 86 -21.65 12.66 10.04
CA PHE A 86 -22.81 13.22 10.74
C PHE A 86 -24.16 12.74 10.24
N ALA A 87 -24.25 12.18 9.05
CA ALA A 87 -25.48 11.64 8.50
C ALA A 87 -25.23 10.54 7.46
N VAL A 88 -26.15 9.61 7.32
CA VAL A 88 -26.12 8.53 6.31
C VAL A 88 -27.48 8.43 5.64
N GLY A 89 -27.50 8.31 4.31
CA GLY A 89 -28.73 8.22 3.52
C GLY A 89 -29.38 6.84 3.60
N VAL A 90 -30.69 6.80 3.79
CA VAL A 90 -31.52 5.58 3.76
C VAL A 90 -32.24 5.52 2.41
N PRO A 91 -32.07 4.46 1.60
CA PRO A 91 -32.74 4.31 0.33
C PRO A 91 -34.27 4.14 0.51
N LYS A 92 -35.04 4.60 -0.48
CA LYS A 92 -36.51 4.46 -0.51
C LYS A 92 -36.93 3.00 -0.34
N GLY A 93 -37.88 2.78 0.56
CA GLY A 93 -38.39 1.43 0.89
C GLY A 93 -37.43 0.58 1.77
N LYS A 94 -36.33 1.14 2.26
CA LYS A 94 -35.43 0.50 3.23
C LYS A 94 -35.62 1.09 4.63
N THR A 95 -35.34 0.28 5.65
CA THR A 95 -35.35 0.73 7.05
C THR A 95 -33.97 1.12 7.54
N THR A 96 -32.91 0.60 6.90
CA THR A 96 -31.51 0.81 7.24
C THR A 96 -30.75 1.46 6.09
N PRO A 97 -29.66 2.19 6.36
CA PRO A 97 -28.82 2.79 5.32
C PRO A 97 -27.93 1.77 4.60
N ASN A 98 -28.09 0.47 4.87
CA ASN A 98 -27.19 -0.56 4.35
C ASN A 98 -27.51 -0.92 2.88
N TYR A 99 -26.47 -1.34 2.18
CA TYR A 99 -26.53 -1.81 0.80
C TYR A 99 -25.54 -2.98 0.60
N HIS A 100 -25.41 -3.50 -0.64
CA HIS A 100 -24.52 -4.61 -0.96
C HIS A 100 -23.66 -4.30 -2.18
N SER A 101 -22.53 -4.96 -2.29
CA SER A 101 -21.86 -5.17 -3.57
C SER A 101 -22.49 -6.38 -4.24
N ALA A 102 -23.00 -6.19 -5.45
CA ALA A 102 -23.61 -7.23 -6.25
C ALA A 102 -22.73 -7.56 -7.45
N PHE A 103 -22.32 -8.81 -7.59
CA PHE A 103 -21.64 -9.28 -8.79
C PHE A 103 -22.67 -9.62 -9.85
N ILE A 104 -22.65 -8.90 -10.96
CA ILE A 104 -23.59 -9.06 -12.06
C ILE A 104 -22.92 -9.65 -13.28
N VAL A 105 -23.68 -10.46 -14.00
CA VAL A 105 -23.34 -11.01 -15.32
C VAL A 105 -24.56 -10.83 -16.23
N ARG A 106 -24.39 -10.99 -17.54
CA ARG A 106 -25.53 -11.03 -18.46
C ARG A 106 -26.43 -12.21 -18.11
N SER A 107 -27.74 -12.07 -18.39
CA SER A 107 -28.74 -13.12 -18.10
C SER A 107 -28.47 -14.44 -18.84
N ASP A 108 -27.85 -14.36 -20.04
CA ASP A 108 -27.50 -15.50 -20.88
C ASP A 108 -26.10 -16.08 -20.60
N SER A 109 -25.35 -15.53 -19.63
CA SER A 109 -24.01 -15.99 -19.23
C SER A 109 -24.06 -17.37 -18.56
N ASP A 110 -23.05 -18.19 -18.80
CA ASP A 110 -22.85 -19.50 -18.13
C ASP A 110 -22.25 -19.36 -16.71
N ILE A 111 -21.76 -18.19 -16.32
CA ILE A 111 -21.20 -17.89 -15.00
C ILE A 111 -22.31 -17.90 -13.96
N LYS A 112 -22.27 -18.83 -13.00
CA LYS A 112 -23.32 -18.97 -11.96
C LYS A 112 -22.85 -18.67 -10.56
N LEU A 113 -21.58 -18.88 -10.29
CA LEU A 113 -20.96 -18.73 -8.97
C LEU A 113 -19.77 -17.79 -9.05
N LEU A 114 -19.35 -17.24 -7.91
CA LEU A 114 -18.17 -16.39 -7.81
C LEU A 114 -16.89 -17.11 -8.22
N THR A 115 -16.81 -18.42 -8.03
CA THR A 115 -15.68 -19.26 -8.45
C THR A 115 -15.53 -19.39 -9.97
N ASP A 116 -16.62 -19.18 -10.72
CA ASP A 116 -16.65 -19.38 -12.18
C ASP A 116 -16.02 -18.18 -12.92
N ILE A 117 -15.73 -17.08 -12.23
CA ILE A 117 -15.18 -15.86 -12.86
C ILE A 117 -13.68 -15.96 -13.21
N ARG A 118 -13.02 -17.09 -12.89
CA ARG A 118 -11.65 -17.32 -13.33
C ARG A 118 -11.58 -17.40 -14.85
N ASN A 119 -10.52 -16.79 -15.43
CA ASN A 119 -10.33 -16.67 -16.88
C ASN A 119 -11.44 -15.91 -17.62
N THR A 120 -12.24 -15.09 -16.93
CA THR A 120 -13.21 -14.18 -17.52
C THR A 120 -12.70 -12.75 -17.53
N SER A 121 -13.40 -11.86 -18.23
CA SER A 121 -13.15 -10.41 -18.20
C SER A 121 -13.97 -9.77 -17.08
N ILE A 122 -13.34 -8.87 -16.31
CA ILE A 122 -13.99 -8.19 -15.19
C ILE A 122 -13.84 -6.67 -15.31
N ALA A 123 -14.92 -5.93 -15.01
CA ALA A 123 -14.84 -4.48 -14.78
C ALA A 123 -14.81 -4.22 -13.28
N ILE A 124 -13.86 -3.44 -12.80
CA ILE A 124 -13.71 -3.02 -11.39
C ILE A 124 -13.80 -1.51 -11.28
N GLY A 125 -14.34 -1.04 -10.16
CA GLY A 125 -14.40 0.39 -9.83
C GLY A 125 -13.04 0.95 -9.41
N ASP A 126 -13.04 2.25 -9.09
CA ASP A 126 -11.88 2.92 -8.48
C ASP A 126 -11.43 2.20 -7.20
N GLU A 127 -10.12 2.17 -6.94
CA GLU A 127 -9.52 1.49 -5.78
C GLU A 127 -9.98 2.04 -4.42
N HIS A 128 -10.61 3.21 -4.37
CA HIS A 128 -11.24 3.82 -3.19
C HIS A 128 -12.73 3.54 -3.10
N SER A 129 -13.31 2.86 -4.08
CA SER A 129 -14.72 2.47 -4.07
C SER A 129 -14.98 1.32 -3.11
N THR A 130 -15.97 1.48 -2.22
CA THR A 130 -16.36 0.42 -1.27
C THR A 130 -16.92 -0.80 -1.98
N SER A 131 -18.00 -0.62 -2.76
CA SER A 131 -18.73 -1.73 -3.42
C SER A 131 -18.21 -2.08 -4.81
N GLY A 132 -17.40 -1.21 -5.42
CA GLY A 132 -16.80 -1.45 -6.72
C GLY A 132 -15.42 -2.08 -6.67
N TYR A 133 -14.73 -2.01 -5.53
CA TYR A 133 -13.36 -2.50 -5.40
C TYR A 133 -13.07 -3.20 -4.06
N ASP A 134 -13.16 -2.49 -2.92
CA ASP A 134 -12.67 -3.02 -1.64
C ASP A 134 -13.44 -4.25 -1.14
N VAL A 135 -14.78 -4.19 -1.11
CA VAL A 135 -15.61 -5.35 -0.74
C VAL A 135 -15.45 -6.49 -1.74
N PRO A 136 -15.57 -6.27 -3.07
CA PRO A 136 -15.26 -7.29 -4.06
C PRO A 136 -13.91 -7.96 -3.89
N LYS A 137 -12.85 -7.21 -3.60
CA LYS A 137 -11.52 -7.75 -3.36
C LYS A 137 -11.52 -8.78 -2.22
N ARG A 138 -12.24 -8.53 -1.15
CA ARG A 138 -12.37 -9.45 0.00
C ARG A 138 -13.20 -10.68 -0.34
N GLU A 139 -14.38 -10.47 -0.94
CA GLU A 139 -15.26 -11.57 -1.35
C GLU A 139 -14.56 -12.54 -2.32
N LEU A 140 -13.75 -12.00 -3.23
CA LEU A 140 -12.95 -12.79 -4.16
C LEU A 140 -11.80 -13.52 -3.45
N ALA A 141 -11.14 -12.86 -2.51
CA ALA A 141 -10.07 -13.46 -1.73
C ALA A 141 -10.57 -14.66 -0.90
N ASP A 142 -11.79 -14.61 -0.37
CA ASP A 142 -12.41 -15.70 0.39
C ASP A 142 -12.62 -16.96 -0.45
N VAL A 143 -12.77 -16.83 -1.77
CA VAL A 143 -12.84 -17.95 -2.73
C VAL A 143 -11.50 -18.21 -3.44
N GLY A 144 -10.40 -17.62 -2.93
CA GLY A 144 -9.04 -17.84 -3.44
C GLY A 144 -8.76 -17.15 -4.78
N ILE A 145 -9.45 -16.05 -5.08
CA ILE A 145 -9.24 -15.21 -6.26
C ILE A 145 -8.63 -13.89 -5.81
N ASP A 146 -7.43 -13.59 -6.28
CA ASP A 146 -6.77 -12.31 -6.03
C ASP A 146 -7.03 -11.37 -7.20
N ILE A 147 -7.79 -10.30 -6.94
CA ILE A 147 -8.17 -9.29 -7.96
C ILE A 147 -6.97 -8.50 -8.46
N GLU A 148 -5.91 -8.37 -7.67
CA GLU A 148 -4.67 -7.68 -8.04
C GLU A 148 -3.76 -8.55 -8.91
N ASN A 149 -3.99 -9.85 -8.90
CA ASN A 149 -3.28 -10.79 -9.76
C ASN A 149 -3.96 -10.89 -11.14
N GLY A 150 -3.57 -10.02 -12.06
CA GLY A 150 -4.14 -9.96 -13.41
C GLY A 150 -4.10 -11.26 -14.20
N SER A 151 -3.27 -12.26 -13.80
CA SER A 151 -3.21 -13.56 -14.48
C SER A 151 -4.40 -14.47 -14.20
N VAL A 152 -5.23 -14.16 -13.20
CA VAL A 152 -6.45 -14.92 -12.86
C VAL A 152 -7.59 -14.59 -13.83
N PHE A 153 -7.58 -13.40 -14.41
CA PHE A 153 -8.60 -12.90 -15.33
C PHE A 153 -8.10 -12.87 -16.77
N LYS A 154 -9.01 -13.03 -17.72
CA LYS A 154 -8.71 -12.81 -19.14
C LYS A 154 -8.36 -11.35 -19.41
N SER A 155 -9.08 -10.43 -18.79
CA SER A 155 -8.80 -9.00 -18.80
C SER A 155 -9.47 -8.31 -17.59
N VAL A 156 -8.86 -7.23 -17.12
CA VAL A 156 -9.40 -6.37 -16.07
C VAL A 156 -9.49 -4.97 -16.64
N ILE A 157 -10.66 -4.34 -16.59
CA ILE A 157 -10.84 -2.95 -16.95
C ILE A 157 -11.26 -2.15 -15.72
N SER A 158 -10.66 -0.98 -15.54
CA SER A 158 -11.09 -0.02 -14.52
C SER A 158 -12.14 0.91 -15.10
N VAL A 159 -13.21 1.14 -14.35
CA VAL A 159 -14.32 2.02 -14.74
C VAL A 159 -14.51 3.12 -13.72
N ALA A 160 -14.96 4.29 -14.17
CA ALA A 160 -15.07 5.47 -13.34
C ALA A 160 -16.21 5.38 -12.30
N ASN A 161 -17.29 4.66 -12.60
CA ASN A 161 -18.48 4.57 -11.76
C ASN A 161 -19.25 3.26 -11.98
N HIS A 162 -20.24 3.01 -11.12
CA HIS A 162 -21.07 1.80 -11.18
C HIS A 162 -21.94 1.70 -12.43
N ASP A 163 -22.41 2.82 -12.98
CA ASP A 163 -23.24 2.82 -14.19
C ASP A 163 -22.44 2.33 -15.39
N GLU A 164 -21.19 2.75 -15.49
CA GLU A 164 -20.28 2.29 -16.53
C GLU A 164 -19.96 0.79 -16.37
N ALA A 165 -19.76 0.31 -15.13
CA ALA A 165 -19.58 -1.11 -14.85
C ALA A 165 -20.78 -1.95 -15.30
N ILE A 166 -22.00 -1.49 -14.97
CA ILE A 166 -23.24 -2.15 -15.36
C ILE A 166 -23.37 -2.19 -16.89
N ARG A 167 -23.13 -1.05 -17.56
CA ARG A 167 -23.19 -0.98 -19.03
C ARG A 167 -22.12 -1.87 -19.67
N ALA A 168 -20.92 -1.93 -19.11
CA ALA A 168 -19.84 -2.78 -19.64
C ALA A 168 -20.24 -4.26 -19.69
N VAL A 169 -21.00 -4.75 -18.68
CA VAL A 169 -21.56 -6.11 -18.68
C VAL A 169 -22.68 -6.24 -19.73
N LEU A 170 -23.63 -5.30 -19.78
CA LEU A 170 -24.78 -5.38 -20.66
C LEU A 170 -24.45 -5.20 -22.14
N GLU A 171 -23.33 -4.53 -22.45
CA GLU A 171 -22.80 -4.28 -23.78
C GLU A 171 -21.75 -5.33 -24.21
N ASP A 172 -21.55 -6.40 -23.40
CA ASP A 172 -20.62 -7.48 -23.67
C ASP A 172 -19.15 -7.05 -23.75
N ARG A 173 -18.80 -5.95 -23.09
CA ARG A 173 -17.40 -5.50 -22.96
C ARG A 173 -16.63 -6.29 -21.93
N VAL A 174 -17.33 -6.78 -20.91
CA VAL A 174 -16.81 -7.66 -19.86
C VAL A 174 -17.85 -8.71 -19.47
N ASP A 175 -17.39 -9.83 -18.91
CA ASP A 175 -18.25 -10.94 -18.49
C ASP A 175 -18.92 -10.66 -17.14
N VAL A 176 -18.21 -9.98 -16.22
CA VAL A 176 -18.67 -9.76 -14.84
C VAL A 176 -18.27 -8.38 -14.32
N ALA A 177 -19.08 -7.82 -13.42
CA ALA A 177 -18.72 -6.61 -12.68
C ALA A 177 -19.36 -6.61 -11.28
N PRO A 178 -18.59 -6.24 -10.22
CA PRO A 178 -19.13 -5.87 -8.92
C PRO A 178 -19.68 -4.45 -8.96
N VAL A 179 -20.92 -4.27 -8.54
CA VAL A 179 -21.61 -2.99 -8.58
C VAL A 179 -22.38 -2.72 -7.28
N SER A 180 -22.65 -1.46 -7.00
CA SER A 180 -23.53 -1.07 -5.89
C SER A 180 -24.98 -1.53 -6.15
N SER A 181 -25.57 -2.23 -5.21
CA SER A 181 -26.98 -2.64 -5.31
C SER A 181 -27.94 -1.45 -5.39
N VAL A 182 -27.57 -0.30 -4.82
CA VAL A 182 -28.37 0.94 -4.90
C VAL A 182 -28.35 1.48 -6.32
N ASN A 183 -27.19 1.54 -6.96
CA ASN A 183 -27.03 1.98 -8.35
C ASN A 183 -27.77 1.07 -9.31
N LEU A 184 -27.62 -0.24 -9.13
CA LEU A 184 -28.30 -1.23 -9.95
C LEU A 184 -29.83 -1.08 -9.85
N THR A 185 -30.35 -0.92 -8.63
CA THR A 185 -31.77 -0.70 -8.38
C THR A 185 -32.24 0.61 -9.03
N GLN A 186 -31.47 1.68 -8.90
CA GLN A 186 -31.81 2.98 -9.49
C GLN A 186 -31.90 2.92 -11.01
N MET A 187 -30.93 2.25 -11.68
CA MET A 187 -30.95 2.10 -13.14
C MET A 187 -32.14 1.26 -13.64
N VAL A 188 -32.58 0.27 -12.87
CA VAL A 188 -33.81 -0.51 -13.17
C VAL A 188 -35.05 0.35 -12.99
N ILE A 189 -35.18 1.06 -11.85
CA ILE A 189 -36.36 1.88 -11.56
C ILE A 189 -36.54 3.04 -12.55
N SER A 190 -35.40 3.65 -12.96
CA SER A 190 -35.44 4.73 -13.96
C SER A 190 -35.70 4.25 -15.39
N GLY A 191 -35.71 2.93 -15.61
CA GLY A 191 -35.87 2.34 -16.95
C GLY A 191 -34.59 2.45 -17.81
N ALA A 192 -33.47 2.85 -17.24
CA ALA A 192 -32.19 2.93 -17.95
C ALA A 192 -31.68 1.54 -18.40
N ILE A 193 -32.03 0.51 -17.63
CA ILE A 193 -31.78 -0.90 -17.95
C ILE A 193 -32.97 -1.78 -17.64
N ASN A 194 -33.09 -2.93 -18.35
CA ASN A 194 -34.10 -3.94 -18.05
C ASN A 194 -33.50 -5.02 -17.14
N SER A 195 -34.22 -5.37 -16.06
CA SER A 195 -33.81 -6.41 -15.10
C SER A 195 -33.62 -7.79 -15.75
N ASP A 196 -34.29 -8.09 -16.87
CA ASP A 196 -34.17 -9.37 -17.57
C ASP A 196 -32.83 -9.55 -18.31
N ARG A 197 -32.04 -8.48 -18.45
CA ARG A 197 -30.79 -8.50 -19.17
C ARG A 197 -29.57 -8.93 -18.35
N PHE A 198 -29.70 -8.99 -17.03
CA PHE A 198 -28.62 -9.36 -16.14
C PHE A 198 -29.07 -10.36 -15.07
N ARG A 199 -28.11 -10.99 -14.44
CA ARG A 199 -28.28 -11.85 -13.27
C ARG A 199 -27.25 -11.50 -12.21
N ILE A 200 -27.68 -11.49 -10.95
CA ILE A 200 -26.79 -11.38 -9.79
C ILE A 200 -26.31 -12.79 -9.43
N ILE A 201 -25.01 -13.02 -9.43
CA ILE A 201 -24.40 -14.30 -9.09
C ILE A 201 -23.92 -14.37 -7.64
N HIS A 202 -23.67 -13.21 -7.04
CA HIS A 202 -23.27 -13.08 -5.64
C HIS A 202 -23.64 -11.71 -5.09
N GLN A 203 -23.96 -11.66 -3.79
CA GLN A 203 -24.13 -10.42 -3.03
C GLN A 203 -23.28 -10.48 -1.78
N SER A 204 -22.56 -9.41 -1.49
CA SER A 204 -21.79 -9.27 -0.26
C SER A 204 -22.71 -9.19 0.98
N PRO A 205 -22.17 -9.36 2.19
CA PRO A 205 -22.83 -8.90 3.41
C PRO A 205 -23.18 -7.42 3.34
N ASP A 206 -23.98 -6.96 4.31
CA ASP A 206 -24.38 -5.56 4.45
C ASP A 206 -23.16 -4.62 4.51
N ILE A 207 -23.18 -3.63 3.63
CA ILE A 207 -22.23 -2.51 3.61
C ILE A 207 -22.95 -1.28 4.18
N PRO A 208 -22.40 -0.58 5.17
CA PRO A 208 -22.94 0.69 5.63
C PRO A 208 -22.98 1.74 4.52
N GLY A 209 -24.04 2.52 4.45
CA GLY A 209 -24.21 3.56 3.44
C GLY A 209 -23.09 4.60 3.45
N ALA A 210 -22.91 5.28 2.31
CA ALA A 210 -21.97 6.37 2.15
C ALA A 210 -22.29 7.53 3.10
N PRO A 211 -21.37 7.95 4.00
CA PRO A 211 -21.65 9.00 4.95
C PRO A 211 -21.57 10.39 4.32
N LEU A 212 -22.36 11.32 4.84
CA LEU A 212 -22.08 12.73 4.80
C LEU A 212 -21.09 13.07 5.93
N VAL A 213 -20.03 13.75 5.57
CA VAL A 213 -18.96 14.15 6.50
C VAL A 213 -18.81 15.66 6.49
N TYR A 214 -18.34 16.22 7.61
CA TYR A 214 -17.94 17.61 7.67
C TYR A 214 -16.55 17.77 8.34
N ALA A 215 -15.93 18.92 8.10
CA ALA A 215 -14.67 19.28 8.72
C ALA A 215 -14.87 19.53 10.23
N ARG A 216 -14.02 18.97 11.07
CA ARG A 216 -14.08 19.11 12.54
C ARG A 216 -13.84 20.54 13.03
N ASN A 217 -13.10 21.32 12.27
CA ASN A 217 -12.79 22.70 12.60
C ASN A 217 -13.95 23.68 12.35
N LEU A 218 -15.08 23.22 11.83
CA LEU A 218 -16.31 24.02 11.78
C LEU A 218 -16.80 24.31 13.19
N ASP A 219 -17.42 25.49 13.36
CA ASP A 219 -18.06 25.86 14.62
C ASP A 219 -19.07 24.80 15.10
N GLU A 220 -19.06 24.49 16.39
CA GLU A 220 -19.87 23.39 16.94
C GLU A 220 -21.38 23.66 16.86
N GLU A 221 -21.81 24.93 17.08
CA GLU A 221 -23.21 25.31 16.90
C GLU A 221 -23.65 25.14 15.45
N PHE A 222 -22.78 25.54 14.52
CA PHE A 222 -23.02 25.38 13.10
C PHE A 222 -23.09 23.90 12.67
N LYS A 223 -22.22 23.03 13.19
CA LYS A 223 -22.26 21.58 12.96
C LYS A 223 -23.60 20.98 13.43
N GLN A 224 -24.03 21.31 14.64
CA GLN A 224 -25.31 20.84 15.18
C GLN A 224 -26.49 21.33 14.34
N LYS A 225 -26.45 22.58 13.87
CA LYS A 225 -27.47 23.13 12.97
C LYS A 225 -27.49 22.38 11.64
N LEU A 226 -26.33 22.17 11.01
CA LEU A 226 -26.21 21.39 9.76
C LEU A 226 -26.79 19.97 9.92
N LYS A 227 -26.37 19.26 10.97
CA LYS A 227 -26.84 17.91 11.28
C LYS A 227 -28.36 17.89 11.42
N ALA A 228 -28.94 18.77 12.22
CA ALA A 228 -30.39 18.87 12.43
C ALA A 228 -31.15 19.14 11.11
N LEU A 229 -30.63 20.04 10.28
CA LEU A 229 -31.21 20.36 8.97
C LEU A 229 -31.18 19.16 8.03
N VAL A 230 -30.05 18.46 7.91
CA VAL A 230 -29.91 17.28 7.04
C VAL A 230 -30.84 16.14 7.49
N LEU A 231 -30.89 15.83 8.79
CA LEU A 231 -31.74 14.78 9.33
C LEU A 231 -33.23 15.07 9.14
N SER A 232 -33.64 16.32 9.08
CA SER A 232 -35.03 16.75 8.89
C SER A 232 -35.37 17.15 7.44
N ALA A 233 -34.38 17.22 6.54
CA ALA A 233 -34.54 17.72 5.17
C ALA A 233 -35.65 17.04 4.39
N HIS A 234 -35.80 15.71 4.56
CA HIS A 234 -36.84 14.89 3.89
C HIS A 234 -38.29 15.34 4.15
N LYS A 235 -38.49 16.15 5.18
CA LYS A 235 -39.84 16.73 5.47
C LYS A 235 -40.18 17.92 4.59
N ASN A 236 -39.16 18.54 4.00
CA ASN A 236 -39.29 19.80 3.27
C ASN A 236 -38.91 19.69 1.79
N ILE A 237 -38.00 18.78 1.46
CA ILE A 237 -37.45 18.60 0.11
C ILE A 237 -37.25 17.11 -0.20
N ASP A 238 -37.13 16.77 -1.48
CA ASP A 238 -36.51 15.51 -1.88
C ASP A 238 -34.99 15.64 -1.67
N VAL A 239 -34.45 14.79 -0.81
CA VAL A 239 -33.06 14.95 -0.30
C VAL A 239 -31.98 14.61 -1.32
N GLY A 240 -32.35 14.02 -2.49
CA GLY A 240 -31.41 13.64 -3.54
C GLY A 240 -30.52 12.46 -3.15
N GLY A 241 -29.48 12.27 -3.94
CA GLY A 241 -28.51 11.19 -3.78
C GLY A 241 -28.91 9.89 -4.46
N TYR A 242 -27.93 9.21 -5.08
CA TYR A 242 -28.11 8.00 -5.91
C TYR A 242 -29.27 8.16 -6.91
N GLY A 243 -29.33 9.27 -7.61
CA GLY A 243 -30.37 9.54 -8.59
C GLY A 243 -31.78 9.72 -8.00
N GLY A 244 -31.89 10.25 -6.78
CA GLY A 244 -33.15 10.47 -6.08
C GLY A 244 -33.67 9.23 -5.35
N LEU A 245 -32.86 8.21 -5.18
CA LEU A 245 -33.27 6.98 -4.47
C LEU A 245 -33.22 7.13 -2.95
N MET A 246 -32.56 8.14 -2.39
CA MET A 246 -32.55 8.38 -0.95
C MET A 246 -33.88 8.94 -0.46
N GLU A 247 -34.45 8.34 0.59
CA GLU A 247 -35.69 8.78 1.23
C GLU A 247 -35.46 9.81 2.31
N ARG A 248 -34.45 9.57 3.15
CA ARG A 248 -34.09 10.40 4.29
C ARG A 248 -32.65 10.19 4.70
N TYR A 249 -32.11 11.11 5.48
CA TYR A 249 -30.85 10.93 6.20
C TYR A 249 -31.12 10.58 7.68
N VAL A 250 -30.28 9.74 8.25
CA VAL A 250 -30.31 9.32 9.66
C VAL A 250 -28.95 9.53 10.30
N ASP A 251 -28.92 9.58 11.62
CA ASP A 251 -27.66 9.60 12.38
C ASP A 251 -26.88 8.30 12.13
N PRO A 252 -25.55 8.37 11.88
CA PRO A 252 -24.74 7.18 11.73
C PRO A 252 -24.86 6.27 12.96
N ALA A 253 -25.36 5.05 12.75
CA ALA A 253 -25.55 4.09 13.82
C ALA A 253 -24.21 3.46 14.25
N ASP A 254 -24.17 2.84 15.45
CA ASP A 254 -23.03 2.07 15.92
C ASP A 254 -22.57 0.96 14.96
N SER A 255 -23.48 0.45 14.11
CA SER A 255 -23.16 -0.50 13.05
C SER A 255 -22.21 0.07 12.01
N HIS A 256 -22.35 1.36 11.67
CA HIS A 256 -21.46 2.06 10.74
C HIS A 256 -20.06 2.20 11.33
N ARG A 257 -19.96 2.61 12.60
CA ARG A 257 -18.69 2.68 13.32
C ARG A 257 -18.02 1.32 13.48
N LYS A 258 -18.77 0.28 13.83
CA LYS A 258 -18.26 -1.10 13.92
C LYS A 258 -17.75 -1.63 12.58
N TYR A 259 -18.43 -1.29 11.48
CA TYR A 259 -17.94 -1.63 10.16
C TYR A 259 -16.58 -0.95 9.88
N LEU A 260 -16.46 0.35 10.13
CA LEU A 260 -15.21 1.07 10.00
C LEU A 260 -14.10 0.49 10.90
N GLU A 261 -14.42 0.14 12.14
CA GLU A 261 -13.49 -0.50 13.08
C GLU A 261 -13.07 -1.90 12.63
N SER A 262 -13.96 -2.68 11.98
CA SER A 262 -13.63 -4.01 11.47
C SER A 262 -12.55 -3.96 10.38
N TYR A 263 -12.48 -2.87 9.62
CA TYR A 263 -11.41 -2.62 8.65
C TYR A 263 -10.05 -2.33 9.30
N LEU A 264 -10.03 -1.89 10.56
CA LEU A 264 -8.80 -1.60 11.32
C LEU A 264 -8.15 -2.82 11.92
N ARG A 265 -8.93 -3.87 12.20
CA ARG A 265 -8.39 -5.08 12.81
C ARG A 265 -7.73 -5.92 11.73
N PRO A 266 -6.44 -6.25 11.86
CA PRO A 266 -5.83 -7.24 11.01
C PRO A 266 -6.70 -8.50 11.07
N GLN A 267 -7.25 -8.91 9.95
CA GLN A 267 -7.98 -10.20 9.88
C GLN A 267 -6.93 -11.31 9.90
N TRP A 268 -6.52 -11.67 11.11
CA TRP A 268 -5.60 -12.78 11.33
C TRP A 268 -6.39 -14.07 11.19
N GLY A 269 -6.42 -14.60 9.98
CA GLY A 269 -7.01 -15.90 9.73
C GLY A 269 -6.32 -16.98 10.57
N TRP A 270 -7.02 -18.09 10.84
CA TRP A 270 -6.46 -19.20 11.62
C TRP A 270 -5.12 -19.70 11.06
N ARG A 271 -4.89 -19.60 9.73
CA ARG A 271 -3.62 -19.93 9.07
C ARG A 271 -2.47 -19.02 9.51
N THR A 272 -2.72 -17.72 9.63
CA THR A 272 -1.73 -16.76 10.11
C THR A 272 -1.40 -17.02 11.59
N LEU A 273 -2.43 -17.25 12.42
CA LEU A 273 -2.26 -17.61 13.83
C LEU A 273 -1.53 -18.93 14.00
N ALA A 274 -1.84 -19.95 13.19
CA ALA A 274 -1.14 -21.22 13.17
C ALA A 274 0.32 -21.06 12.72
N GLY A 275 0.59 -20.19 11.73
CA GLY A 275 1.95 -19.87 11.29
C GLY A 275 2.77 -19.22 12.40
N ILE A 276 2.19 -18.24 13.10
CA ILE A 276 2.82 -17.58 14.26
C ILE A 276 3.05 -18.57 15.41
N ALA A 277 2.04 -19.39 15.74
CA ALA A 277 2.16 -20.40 16.77
C ALA A 277 3.24 -21.45 16.41
N GLY A 278 3.31 -21.87 15.16
CA GLY A 278 4.37 -22.75 14.64
C GLY A 278 5.76 -22.13 14.76
N PHE A 279 5.90 -20.87 14.39
CA PHE A 279 7.15 -20.13 14.55
C PHE A 279 7.59 -20.01 16.01
N ILE A 280 6.65 -19.66 16.91
CA ILE A 280 6.91 -19.59 18.36
C ILE A 280 7.29 -20.97 18.91
N ALA A 281 6.62 -22.04 18.47
CA ALA A 281 6.92 -23.42 18.91
C ALA A 281 8.32 -23.87 18.45
N ILE A 282 8.69 -23.59 17.20
CA ILE A 282 10.04 -23.87 16.68
C ILE A 282 11.08 -23.09 17.48
N TYR A 283 10.84 -21.80 17.70
CA TYR A 283 11.74 -20.94 18.48
C TYR A 283 11.91 -21.45 19.92
N ALA A 284 10.81 -21.83 20.57
CA ALA A 284 10.84 -22.40 21.93
C ALA A 284 11.59 -23.74 21.95
N ALA A 285 11.37 -24.62 20.97
CA ALA A 285 12.08 -25.89 20.85
C ALA A 285 13.60 -25.68 20.70
N VAL A 286 14.02 -24.73 19.87
CA VAL A 286 15.44 -24.36 19.71
C VAL A 286 16.03 -23.80 21.01
N MET A 287 15.28 -22.96 21.73
CA MET A 287 15.71 -22.43 23.03
C MET A 287 15.92 -23.53 24.08
N VAL A 288 15.02 -24.54 24.09
CA VAL A 288 15.14 -25.71 24.98
C VAL A 288 16.31 -26.59 24.56
N ASP A 289 16.49 -26.86 23.27
CA ASP A 289 17.60 -27.67 22.73
C ASP A 289 18.97 -27.05 23.00
N LEU A 290 19.04 -25.70 22.96
CA LEU A 290 20.26 -24.93 23.30
C LEU A 290 20.43 -24.71 24.82
N GLU A 291 19.56 -25.26 25.65
CA GLU A 291 19.60 -25.10 27.12
C GLU A 291 19.63 -23.63 27.58
N VAL A 292 18.96 -22.71 26.84
CA VAL A 292 18.96 -21.28 27.12
C VAL A 292 18.10 -20.98 28.34
N ASP A 293 18.72 -20.70 29.48
CA ASP A 293 18.05 -20.20 30.68
C ASP A 293 17.89 -18.68 30.60
N LEU A 294 16.69 -18.21 30.28
CA LEU A 294 16.38 -16.79 30.21
C LEU A 294 16.49 -16.07 31.55
N GLY A 295 16.26 -16.78 32.65
CA GLY A 295 16.40 -16.24 34.02
C GLY A 295 17.86 -15.95 34.29
N GLN A 296 18.72 -16.93 34.02
CA GLN A 296 20.18 -16.81 34.16
C GLN A 296 20.74 -15.76 33.20
N LEU A 297 20.27 -15.75 31.96
CA LEU A 297 20.69 -14.76 30.94
C LEU A 297 20.44 -13.32 31.45
N VAL A 298 19.27 -13.05 32.05
CA VAL A 298 18.94 -11.72 32.53
C VAL A 298 19.72 -11.38 33.78
N SER A 299 19.76 -12.29 34.82
CA SER A 299 20.44 -12.03 36.09
C SER A 299 21.97 -11.88 35.89
N ASP A 300 22.56 -12.79 35.11
CA ASP A 300 23.99 -12.81 34.92
C ASP A 300 24.45 -11.67 33.99
N SER A 301 23.64 -11.31 33.01
CA SER A 301 23.95 -10.18 32.14
C SER A 301 24.09 -8.86 32.88
N PHE A 302 23.24 -8.59 33.87
CA PHE A 302 23.39 -7.40 34.73
C PHE A 302 24.65 -7.43 35.57
N THR A 303 25.02 -8.59 36.08
CA THR A 303 26.20 -8.78 36.91
C THR A 303 27.47 -8.61 36.07
N TYR A 304 27.54 -9.31 34.93
CA TYR A 304 28.68 -9.21 33.99
C TYR A 304 28.82 -7.83 33.36
N LEU A 305 27.69 -7.20 32.99
CA LEU A 305 27.71 -5.84 32.43
C LEU A 305 28.21 -4.83 33.46
N SER A 306 27.76 -4.95 34.73
CA SER A 306 28.23 -4.11 35.84
C SER A 306 29.73 -4.26 36.08
N ASP A 307 30.24 -5.51 36.08
CA ASP A 307 31.65 -5.81 36.23
C ASP A 307 32.50 -5.26 35.06
N VAL A 308 32.03 -5.45 33.80
CA VAL A 308 32.67 -4.89 32.62
C VAL A 308 32.70 -3.36 32.67
N MET A 309 31.53 -2.73 32.99
CA MET A 309 31.48 -1.29 33.15
C MET A 309 32.41 -0.76 34.21
N GLY A 310 32.49 -1.47 35.36
CA GLY A 310 33.41 -1.11 36.46
C GLY A 310 34.89 -1.20 36.07
N ARG A 311 35.23 -2.12 35.16
CA ARG A 311 36.61 -2.23 34.65
C ARG A 311 36.90 -1.24 33.51
N MET A 312 35.90 -0.74 32.81
CA MET A 312 36.07 0.26 31.73
C MET A 312 36.28 1.68 32.26
N PHE A 313 35.91 1.95 33.56
CA PHE A 313 36.03 3.28 34.15
C PHE A 313 36.91 3.26 35.42
N PRO A 314 37.86 4.18 35.55
CA PRO A 314 38.27 5.22 34.54
C PRO A 314 39.02 4.63 33.37
N PRO A 315 38.84 5.17 32.13
CA PRO A 315 39.61 4.71 30.98
C PRO A 315 41.11 5.00 31.13
N ASP A 316 41.94 4.01 30.78
CA ASP A 316 43.39 4.14 30.83
C ASP A 316 43.95 4.71 29.51
N PHE A 317 44.42 5.93 29.57
CA PHE A 317 45.04 6.62 28.43
C PHE A 317 46.57 6.54 28.41
N SER A 318 47.20 5.71 29.25
CA SER A 318 48.66 5.60 29.33
C SER A 318 49.33 5.22 27.99
N ASN A 319 48.61 4.44 27.16
CA ASN A 319 49.06 3.99 25.83
C ASN A 319 48.29 4.64 24.67
N PHE A 320 47.79 5.88 24.84
CA PHE A 320 46.96 6.57 23.85
C PHE A 320 47.57 6.60 22.43
N GLY A 321 48.90 6.80 22.33
CA GLY A 321 49.58 6.82 21.02
C GLY A 321 49.53 5.47 20.30
N GLN A 322 49.64 4.36 21.02
CA GLN A 322 49.52 3.01 20.44
C GLN A 322 48.09 2.70 20.06
N LEU A 323 47.12 3.07 20.91
CA LEU A 323 45.71 2.91 20.63
C LEU A 323 45.31 3.66 19.33
N MET A 324 45.72 4.91 19.21
CA MET A 324 45.46 5.72 18.00
C MET A 324 46.05 5.10 16.74
N ARG A 325 47.28 4.54 16.84
CA ARG A 325 47.92 3.85 15.71
C ARG A 325 47.11 2.61 15.29
N SER A 326 46.67 1.80 16.26
CA SER A 326 45.85 0.62 15.96
C SER A 326 44.47 0.98 15.37
N MET A 327 43.85 2.08 15.80
CA MET A 327 42.63 2.61 15.19
C MET A 327 42.86 3.05 13.74
N LEU A 328 43.95 3.75 13.45
CA LEU A 328 44.30 4.13 12.08
C LEU A 328 44.51 2.90 11.19
N GLU A 329 45.26 1.89 11.69
CA GLU A 329 45.47 0.63 10.98
C GLU A 329 44.12 -0.08 10.66
N THR A 330 43.17 -0.06 11.59
CA THR A 330 41.83 -0.59 11.35
C THR A 330 41.08 0.14 10.21
N VAL A 331 41.17 1.47 10.20
CA VAL A 331 40.60 2.30 9.13
C VAL A 331 41.29 2.03 7.78
N GLU A 332 42.60 1.87 7.78
CA GLU A 332 43.39 1.53 6.57
C GLU A 332 42.95 0.15 6.02
N ILE A 333 42.79 -0.86 6.89
CA ILE A 333 42.27 -2.20 6.50
C ILE A 333 40.87 -2.09 5.91
N ALA A 334 39.99 -1.32 6.53
CA ALA A 334 38.63 -1.12 6.04
C ALA A 334 38.59 -0.45 4.67
N LEU A 335 39.39 0.60 4.47
CA LEU A 335 39.47 1.32 3.20
C LEU A 335 40.07 0.42 2.08
N LEU A 336 41.18 -0.26 2.35
CA LEU A 336 41.80 -1.13 1.36
C LEU A 336 40.96 -2.35 1.05
N GLY A 337 40.33 -2.97 2.05
CA GLY A 337 39.41 -4.08 1.88
C GLY A 337 38.20 -3.69 1.06
N THR A 338 37.63 -2.52 1.32
CA THR A 338 36.49 -2.00 0.54
C THR A 338 36.88 -1.70 -0.91
N LEU A 339 38.05 -1.10 -1.14
CA LEU A 339 38.54 -0.83 -2.49
C LEU A 339 38.79 -2.12 -3.27
N LEU A 340 39.37 -3.14 -2.63
CA LEU A 340 39.50 -4.48 -3.21
C LEU A 340 38.16 -5.10 -3.54
N ALA A 341 37.20 -5.01 -2.63
CA ALA A 341 35.83 -5.50 -2.84
C ALA A 341 35.15 -4.83 -4.04
N ILE A 342 35.21 -3.50 -4.14
CA ILE A 342 34.63 -2.74 -5.26
C ILE A 342 35.27 -3.22 -6.59
N THR A 343 36.58 -3.33 -6.63
CA THR A 343 37.31 -3.72 -7.85
C THR A 343 36.90 -5.12 -8.32
N LEU A 344 36.83 -6.08 -7.40
CA LEU A 344 36.48 -7.47 -7.71
C LEU A 344 35.00 -7.64 -7.99
N SER A 345 34.11 -6.86 -7.35
CA SER A 345 32.66 -7.01 -7.49
C SER A 345 32.13 -6.51 -8.84
N ILE A 346 32.81 -5.59 -9.52
CA ILE A 346 32.37 -5.10 -10.84
C ILE A 346 32.27 -6.24 -11.86
N PRO A 347 33.32 -7.01 -12.17
CA PRO A 347 33.23 -8.08 -13.13
C PRO A 347 32.30 -9.22 -12.67
N VAL A 348 32.30 -9.55 -11.38
CA VAL A 348 31.44 -10.60 -10.83
C VAL A 348 29.97 -10.17 -10.88
N GLY A 349 29.66 -8.93 -10.52
CA GLY A 349 28.30 -8.37 -10.58
C GLY A 349 27.71 -8.32 -11.99
N LEU A 350 28.51 -7.85 -12.97
CA LEU A 350 28.13 -7.86 -14.38
C LEU A 350 27.83 -9.28 -14.89
N CYS A 351 28.65 -10.26 -14.49
CA CYS A 351 28.41 -11.66 -14.87
C CYS A 351 27.27 -12.31 -14.08
N SER A 352 26.92 -11.80 -12.90
CA SER A 352 25.83 -12.30 -12.05
C SER A 352 24.45 -11.73 -12.41
N ALA A 353 24.36 -10.74 -13.29
CA ALA A 353 23.11 -10.16 -13.78
C ALA A 353 22.60 -10.95 -14.99
N ARG A 354 21.36 -11.49 -14.88
CA ARG A 354 20.77 -12.39 -15.88
C ARG A 354 20.60 -11.75 -17.26
N ASN A 355 20.27 -10.45 -17.27
CA ASN A 355 20.00 -9.69 -18.50
C ASN A 355 21.27 -9.29 -19.27
N ILE A 356 22.46 -9.36 -18.66
CA ILE A 356 23.72 -8.89 -19.25
C ILE A 356 24.77 -10.01 -19.37
N ALA A 357 24.66 -11.05 -18.55
CA ALA A 357 25.61 -12.15 -18.56
C ALA A 357 25.89 -12.69 -19.98
N PRO A 358 27.15 -13.00 -20.33
CA PRO A 358 27.49 -13.46 -21.68
C PRO A 358 26.77 -14.76 -22.10
N ASN A 359 26.60 -15.68 -21.15
CA ASN A 359 25.90 -16.96 -21.33
C ASN A 359 25.49 -17.51 -19.95
N TYR A 360 24.60 -18.49 -19.94
CA TYR A 360 24.07 -19.11 -18.73
C TYR A 360 25.13 -19.75 -17.80
N PRO A 361 26.13 -20.50 -18.30
CA PRO A 361 27.21 -21.05 -17.45
C PRO A 361 27.99 -19.95 -16.71
N VAL A 362 28.35 -18.85 -17.36
CA VAL A 362 29.05 -17.70 -16.73
C VAL A 362 28.18 -17.06 -15.66
N TYR A 363 26.91 -16.86 -15.94
CA TYR A 363 25.93 -16.38 -14.95
C TYR A 363 25.92 -17.29 -13.71
N LEU A 364 25.79 -18.62 -13.92
CA LEU A 364 25.72 -19.57 -12.82
C LEU A 364 26.99 -19.58 -11.97
N ILE A 365 28.16 -19.59 -12.60
CA ILE A 365 29.46 -19.55 -11.90
C ILE A 365 29.58 -18.26 -11.09
N ALA A 366 29.24 -17.10 -11.65
CA ALA A 366 29.30 -15.82 -10.96
C ALA A 366 28.33 -15.77 -9.75
N ARG A 367 27.14 -16.33 -9.88
CA ARG A 367 26.17 -16.48 -8.78
C ARG A 367 26.71 -17.40 -7.68
N VAL A 368 27.31 -18.52 -8.02
CA VAL A 368 27.92 -19.44 -7.05
C VAL A 368 29.05 -18.76 -6.30
N ILE A 369 29.93 -18.03 -7.00
CA ILE A 369 31.01 -17.25 -6.38
C ILE A 369 30.43 -16.22 -5.39
N THR A 370 29.41 -15.47 -5.81
CA THR A 370 28.74 -14.49 -4.97
C THR A 370 28.15 -15.11 -3.70
N ILE A 371 27.47 -16.27 -3.83
CA ILE A 371 26.87 -16.99 -2.70
C ILE A 371 27.96 -17.53 -1.77
N PHE A 372 29.01 -18.13 -2.33
CA PHE A 372 30.12 -18.72 -1.57
C PHE A 372 30.78 -17.71 -0.66
N PHE A 373 31.21 -16.55 -1.19
CA PHE A 373 31.90 -15.54 -0.40
C PHE A 373 31.01 -14.86 0.63
N ARG A 374 29.70 -14.84 0.43
CA ARG A 374 28.71 -14.37 1.43
C ARG A 374 28.40 -15.38 2.52
N ALA A 375 28.50 -16.68 2.21
CA ALA A 375 28.20 -17.72 3.16
C ALA A 375 29.29 -17.90 4.22
N ILE A 376 30.53 -17.56 3.90
CA ILE A 376 31.65 -17.66 4.84
C ILE A 376 31.71 -16.39 5.69
N PRO A 377 31.56 -16.48 7.04
CA PRO A 377 31.76 -15.34 7.91
C PRO A 377 33.17 -14.74 7.74
N GLU A 378 33.26 -13.43 7.68
CA GLU A 378 34.54 -12.72 7.44
C GLU A 378 35.65 -13.09 8.43
N PHE A 379 35.25 -13.30 9.70
CA PHE A 379 36.18 -13.72 10.76
C PHE A 379 36.80 -15.10 10.48
N ILE A 380 36.03 -16.08 9.98
CA ILE A 380 36.56 -17.40 9.62
C ILE A 380 37.52 -17.27 8.45
N MET A 381 37.18 -16.45 7.45
CA MET A 381 38.07 -16.20 6.32
C MET A 381 39.39 -15.52 6.76
N ALA A 382 39.30 -14.55 7.65
CA ALA A 382 40.49 -13.88 8.21
C ALA A 382 41.37 -14.89 8.98
N MET A 383 40.79 -15.78 9.80
CA MET A 383 41.55 -16.81 10.50
C MET A 383 42.27 -17.76 9.54
N ILE A 384 41.62 -18.24 8.50
CA ILE A 384 42.23 -19.09 7.48
C ILE A 384 43.40 -18.38 6.80
N LEU A 385 43.22 -17.10 6.47
CA LEU A 385 44.25 -16.29 5.83
C LEU A 385 45.44 -16.01 6.78
N VAL A 386 45.16 -15.76 8.07
CA VAL A 386 46.25 -15.62 9.07
C VAL A 386 47.10 -16.90 9.15
N ILE A 387 46.45 -18.08 9.10
CA ILE A 387 47.19 -19.34 9.09
C ILE A 387 48.01 -19.51 7.79
N ALA A 388 47.49 -19.04 6.66
CA ALA A 388 48.10 -19.23 5.35
C ALA A 388 49.25 -18.24 5.07
N ILE A 389 49.11 -16.98 5.47
CA ILE A 389 50.05 -15.89 5.10
C ILE A 389 50.71 -15.18 6.30
N GLY A 390 50.30 -15.55 7.55
CA GLY A 390 50.84 -14.97 8.77
C GLY A 390 50.02 -13.81 9.33
N PHE A 391 50.44 -13.32 10.52
CA PHE A 391 49.80 -12.17 11.18
C PHE A 391 50.11 -10.85 10.47
N GLY A 392 49.17 -9.92 10.44
CA GLY A 392 49.30 -8.57 9.89
C GLY A 392 48.03 -8.01 9.30
N ALA A 393 48.09 -6.84 8.70
CA ALA A 393 46.96 -6.17 8.07
C ALA A 393 46.45 -6.89 6.80
N MET A 394 47.34 -7.55 6.04
CA MET A 394 47.00 -8.17 4.75
C MET A 394 45.90 -9.27 4.84
N PRO A 395 45.95 -10.23 5.80
CA PRO A 395 44.83 -11.16 5.99
C PRO A 395 43.48 -10.48 6.19
N GLY A 396 43.44 -9.40 6.97
CA GLY A 396 42.23 -8.61 7.20
C GLY A 396 41.69 -7.94 5.93
N VAL A 397 42.58 -7.29 5.18
CA VAL A 397 42.23 -6.64 3.89
C VAL A 397 41.65 -7.66 2.90
N ILE A 398 42.30 -8.83 2.76
CA ILE A 398 41.86 -9.88 1.82
C ILE A 398 40.54 -10.49 2.27
N ALA A 399 40.40 -10.82 3.56
CA ALA A 399 39.16 -11.40 4.11
C ALA A 399 37.98 -10.45 3.92
N LEU A 400 38.12 -9.20 4.33
CA LEU A 400 37.12 -8.16 4.18
C LEU A 400 36.80 -7.92 2.70
N GLY A 401 37.83 -7.87 1.84
CA GLY A 401 37.67 -7.67 0.41
C GLY A 401 36.82 -8.76 -0.27
N PHE A 402 37.10 -10.03 -0.02
CA PHE A 402 36.38 -11.14 -0.63
C PHE A 402 34.96 -11.27 -0.05
N HIS A 403 34.80 -11.17 1.26
CA HIS A 403 33.46 -11.24 1.89
C HIS A 403 32.57 -10.10 1.37
N THR A 404 33.06 -8.88 1.38
CA THR A 404 32.35 -7.70 0.91
C THR A 404 32.08 -7.73 -0.60
N MET A 405 33.01 -8.27 -1.41
CA MET A 405 32.82 -8.52 -2.84
C MET A 405 31.53 -9.31 -3.09
N GLY A 406 31.27 -10.36 -2.30
CA GLY A 406 30.05 -11.17 -2.43
C GLY A 406 28.78 -10.36 -2.26
N PHE A 407 28.73 -9.40 -1.34
CA PHE A 407 27.59 -8.49 -1.14
C PHE A 407 27.46 -7.47 -2.27
N LEU A 408 28.54 -6.78 -2.60
CA LEU A 408 28.53 -5.76 -3.67
C LEU A 408 28.18 -6.36 -5.03
N ALA A 409 28.75 -7.53 -5.38
CA ALA A 409 28.42 -8.20 -6.63
C ALA A 409 26.92 -8.54 -6.73
N LYS A 410 26.28 -8.91 -5.63
CA LYS A 410 24.85 -9.12 -5.59
C LYS A 410 24.08 -7.81 -5.80
N PHE A 411 24.43 -6.75 -5.07
CA PHE A 411 23.76 -5.45 -5.21
C PHE A 411 23.90 -4.88 -6.63
N TYR A 412 25.08 -5.05 -7.25
CA TYR A 412 25.27 -4.63 -8.64
C TYR A 412 24.43 -5.46 -9.60
N ALA A 413 24.39 -6.79 -9.42
CA ALA A 413 23.55 -7.65 -10.25
C ALA A 413 22.06 -7.26 -10.14
N GLU A 414 21.54 -7.02 -8.94
CA GLU A 414 20.16 -6.61 -8.70
C GLU A 414 19.86 -5.22 -9.32
N ALA A 415 20.78 -4.25 -9.17
CA ALA A 415 20.62 -2.94 -9.80
C ALA A 415 20.60 -3.03 -11.33
N ILE A 416 21.42 -3.92 -11.91
CA ILE A 416 21.48 -4.16 -13.36
C ILE A 416 20.20 -4.88 -13.84
N GLU A 417 19.67 -5.81 -13.07
CA GLU A 417 18.44 -6.54 -13.42
C GLU A 417 17.18 -5.64 -13.36
N GLN A 418 17.23 -4.51 -12.65
CA GLN A 418 16.11 -3.56 -12.48
C GLN A 418 16.13 -2.36 -13.44
N ILE A 419 17.08 -2.29 -14.38
CA ILE A 419 17.15 -1.19 -15.35
C ILE A 419 15.93 -1.18 -16.30
N SER A 420 15.59 -0.01 -16.82
CA SER A 420 14.59 0.14 -17.87
C SER A 420 15.10 -0.47 -19.18
N GLU A 421 14.29 -1.32 -19.80
CA GLU A 421 14.62 -1.98 -21.09
C GLU A 421 14.61 -1.01 -22.28
N GLY A 422 13.81 0.07 -22.23
CA GLY A 422 13.66 1.00 -23.33
C GLY A 422 14.96 1.55 -23.94
N PRO A 423 15.89 2.13 -23.14
CA PRO A 423 17.20 2.59 -23.65
C PRO A 423 18.07 1.46 -24.20
N VAL A 424 17.98 0.25 -23.64
CA VAL A 424 18.71 -0.94 -24.10
C VAL A 424 18.20 -1.37 -25.47
N ASP A 425 16.89 -1.45 -25.65
CA ASP A 425 16.24 -1.85 -26.89
C ASP A 425 16.46 -0.81 -28.00
N ALA A 426 16.44 0.49 -27.65
CA ALA A 426 16.73 1.55 -28.59
C ALA A 426 18.15 1.42 -29.19
N LEU A 427 19.16 1.19 -28.34
CA LEU A 427 20.54 1.01 -28.80
C LEU A 427 20.71 -0.29 -29.59
N ASN A 428 20.09 -1.38 -29.17
CA ASN A 428 20.12 -2.64 -29.90
C ASN A 428 19.50 -2.50 -31.30
N SER A 429 18.38 -1.77 -31.41
CA SER A 429 17.70 -1.50 -32.72
C SER A 429 18.55 -0.66 -33.64
N MET A 430 19.45 0.18 -33.12
CA MET A 430 20.43 0.93 -33.89
C MET A 430 21.69 0.13 -34.27
N GLY A 431 21.77 -1.14 -33.91
CA GLY A 431 22.91 -2.00 -34.16
C GLY A 431 24.13 -1.76 -33.26
N ALA A 432 23.93 -1.20 -32.08
CA ALA A 432 25.02 -0.95 -31.11
C ALA A 432 25.64 -2.26 -30.62
N SER A 433 26.95 -2.26 -30.46
CA SER A 433 27.66 -3.38 -29.86
C SER A 433 27.34 -3.52 -28.37
N ARG A 434 27.53 -4.72 -27.80
CA ARG A 434 27.32 -4.97 -26.36
C ARG A 434 28.06 -3.98 -25.45
N ARG A 435 29.29 -3.57 -25.84
CA ARG A 435 30.06 -2.58 -25.07
C ARG A 435 29.42 -1.20 -25.10
N GLN A 436 28.85 -0.81 -26.22
CA GLN A 436 28.13 0.46 -26.37
C GLN A 436 26.82 0.45 -25.57
N VAL A 437 26.06 -0.65 -25.60
CA VAL A 437 24.85 -0.82 -24.78
C VAL A 437 25.21 -0.72 -23.28
N LEU A 438 26.25 -1.42 -22.83
CA LEU A 438 26.74 -1.32 -21.46
C LEU A 438 27.11 0.13 -21.09
N ALA A 439 27.92 0.81 -21.90
CA ALA A 439 28.43 2.14 -21.59
C ALA A 439 27.33 3.22 -21.61
N PHE A 440 26.40 3.15 -22.56
CA PHE A 440 25.46 4.24 -22.83
C PHE A 440 24.02 3.98 -22.35
N ALA A 441 23.61 2.72 -22.14
CA ALA A 441 22.30 2.40 -21.60
C ALA A 441 22.37 1.91 -20.15
N VAL A 442 23.28 0.99 -19.82
CA VAL A 442 23.29 0.32 -18.51
C VAL A 442 23.99 1.18 -17.46
N VAL A 443 25.25 1.55 -17.70
CA VAL A 443 26.09 2.28 -16.71
C VAL A 443 25.40 3.57 -16.22
N PRO A 444 24.83 4.44 -17.08
CA PRO A 444 24.16 5.65 -16.60
C PRO A 444 22.98 5.37 -15.66
N GLN A 445 22.22 4.30 -15.91
CA GLN A 445 21.07 3.94 -15.09
C GLN A 445 21.48 3.39 -13.71
N ILE A 446 22.55 2.59 -13.63
CA ILE A 446 23.00 1.97 -12.38
C ILE A 446 23.92 2.86 -11.56
N LEU A 447 24.49 3.91 -12.12
CA LEU A 447 25.50 4.75 -11.47
C LEU A 447 25.06 5.31 -10.10
N PRO A 448 23.82 5.82 -9.92
CA PRO A 448 23.34 6.26 -8.60
C PRO A 448 23.32 5.13 -7.57
N SER A 449 22.81 3.96 -7.94
CA SER A 449 22.77 2.78 -7.07
C SER A 449 24.18 2.25 -6.78
N PHE A 450 25.07 2.30 -7.77
CA PHE A 450 26.47 1.92 -7.61
C PHE A 450 27.18 2.79 -6.55
N VAL A 451 27.05 4.13 -6.65
CA VAL A 451 27.62 5.06 -5.67
C VAL A 451 27.01 4.84 -4.29
N GLY A 452 25.70 4.74 -4.19
CA GLY A 452 24.98 4.50 -2.93
C GLY A 452 25.42 3.20 -2.24
N ASN A 453 25.51 2.11 -2.99
CA ASN A 453 25.95 0.81 -2.45
C ASN A 453 27.40 0.83 -1.98
N ASN A 454 28.29 1.52 -2.70
CA ASN A 454 29.69 1.64 -2.31
C ASN A 454 29.87 2.46 -1.02
N LEU A 455 29.14 3.57 -0.89
CA LEU A 455 29.15 4.38 0.33
C LEU A 455 28.56 3.62 1.53
N TYR A 456 27.46 2.90 1.34
CA TYR A 456 26.87 2.05 2.36
C TYR A 456 27.86 0.96 2.86
N ILE A 457 28.54 0.31 1.94
CA ILE A 457 29.52 -0.73 2.29
C ILE A 457 30.74 -0.14 2.97
N LEU A 458 31.21 1.04 2.55
CA LEU A 458 32.30 1.73 3.21
C LEU A 458 31.95 2.06 4.67
N ASP A 459 30.75 2.63 4.90
CA ASP A 459 30.22 2.92 6.23
C ASP A 459 30.13 1.67 7.11
N ARG A 460 29.68 0.55 6.53
CA ARG A 460 29.59 -0.75 7.23
C ARG A 460 30.95 -1.33 7.62
N ASN A 461 32.00 -1.11 6.81
CA ASN A 461 33.31 -1.71 7.00
C ASN A 461 34.24 -0.89 7.92
N ILE A 462 33.95 0.39 8.14
CA ILE A 462 34.59 1.26 9.12
C ILE A 462 34.00 1.08 10.51
#